data_72238fcd4f9524d08f41eec1635adbfa
#
_entry.id   72238fcd4f9524d08f41eec1635adbfa
#
_cell.length_a   1.000
_cell.length_b   1.000
_cell.length_c   1.000
_cell.angle_alpha   90.00
_cell.angle_beta   90.00
_cell.angle_gamma   90.00
#
_symmetry.space_group_name_H-M   'P 1'
#
loop_
_entity.id
_entity.type
_entity.pdbx_description
1 polymer ?
#
loop_
_entity_poly.entity_id
_entity_poly.type
_entity_poly.pdbx_seq_one_letter_code
_entity_poly.pdbx_strand_id
1 'polypeptide(L)'
;MAEQTNQNPQATFTTFWLFRATDRLYDWSNTERKTACDAALSVLADHESTVRLRGAYSTAGLSAGVDLILWVVADEAESFQRLAADLRRSPAGAALELRHAYLGVGSASQYDPNHGPAFLRGLPPKRYLSVYPFTKTTAWYLLPFEQRRDLMIEHGKMGHEFPTILTNTVSSFGIADQEFVVALEDDDPAVLVKMVQRLRAAKVREYTQIDTPIFLGLRKEPAAALGDALALPRD
;
A
#
# COMPACT_ATOMS: atom_id res chain seq x y z
N MET A 1 -5.79 -43.54 -12.07
CA MET A 1 -5.98 -42.13 -12.46
C MET A 1 -5.69 -41.32 -11.23
N ALA A 2 -4.50 -40.72 -11.14
CA ALA A 2 -4.14 -39.86 -10.02
C ALA A 2 -4.73 -38.48 -10.29
N GLU A 3 -5.61 -38.00 -9.41
CA GLU A 3 -6.06 -36.60 -9.37
C GLU A 3 -4.83 -35.73 -9.13
N GLN A 4 -4.41 -35.02 -10.16
CA GLN A 4 -3.53 -33.87 -10.01
C GLN A 4 -4.35 -32.80 -9.31
N THR A 5 -4.21 -32.69 -7.97
CA THR A 5 -4.63 -31.51 -7.22
C THR A 5 -3.82 -30.33 -7.76
N ASN A 6 -4.45 -29.57 -8.64
CA ASN A 6 -3.95 -28.31 -9.14
C ASN A 6 -3.98 -27.32 -7.96
N GLN A 7 -2.97 -27.36 -7.11
CA GLN A 7 -2.78 -26.35 -6.06
C GLN A 7 -2.37 -25.06 -6.78
N ASN A 8 -3.38 -24.26 -7.14
CA ASN A 8 -3.17 -22.88 -7.50
C ASN A 8 -2.43 -22.23 -6.32
N PRO A 9 -1.26 -21.60 -6.49
CA PRO A 9 -0.57 -20.97 -5.40
C PRO A 9 -1.55 -20.01 -4.70
N GLN A 10 -1.69 -20.16 -3.38
CA GLN A 10 -2.64 -19.38 -2.59
C GLN A 10 -2.37 -17.90 -2.83
N ALA A 11 -3.41 -17.16 -3.24
CA ALA A 11 -3.29 -15.75 -3.54
C ALA A 11 -2.99 -14.99 -2.24
N THR A 12 -2.01 -14.10 -2.27
CA THR A 12 -1.75 -13.18 -1.15
C THR A 12 -2.38 -11.85 -1.46
N PHE A 13 -3.33 -11.44 -0.64
CA PHE A 13 -3.97 -10.14 -0.74
C PHE A 13 -3.21 -9.10 0.08
N THR A 14 -3.29 -7.86 -0.37
CA THR A 14 -2.77 -6.72 0.39
C THR A 14 -3.66 -5.51 0.18
N THR A 15 -3.77 -4.68 1.21
CA THR A 15 -4.45 -3.39 1.07
C THR A 15 -3.69 -2.30 1.82
N PHE A 16 -3.74 -1.11 1.26
CA PHE A 16 -3.27 0.12 1.88
C PHE A 16 -4.50 0.90 2.31
N TRP A 17 -4.71 1.01 3.62
CA TRP A 17 -5.78 1.81 4.18
C TRP A 17 -5.24 3.19 4.54
N LEU A 18 -5.80 4.19 3.91
CA LEU A 18 -5.43 5.58 4.09
C LEU A 18 -6.52 6.28 4.88
N PHE A 19 -6.21 6.65 6.11
CA PHE A 19 -7.14 7.28 7.04
C PHE A 19 -6.87 8.78 7.16
N ARG A 20 -7.96 9.54 7.31
CA ARG A 20 -7.94 10.94 7.71
C ARG A 20 -8.51 11.05 9.12
N ALA A 21 -7.91 11.88 9.94
CA ALA A 21 -8.48 12.29 11.21
C ALA A 21 -9.77 13.11 10.98
N THR A 22 -10.82 12.80 11.74
CA THR A 22 -12.08 13.54 11.69
C THR A 22 -12.02 14.78 12.60
N ASP A 23 -12.91 15.75 12.34
CA ASP A 23 -12.99 16.97 13.14
C ASP A 23 -13.38 16.69 14.61
N ARG A 24 -13.93 15.51 14.91
CA ARG A 24 -14.22 15.06 16.28
C ARG A 24 -13.00 15.06 17.20
N LEU A 25 -11.79 14.93 16.65
CA LEU A 25 -10.56 15.01 17.46
C LEU A 25 -10.40 16.35 18.19
N TYR A 26 -10.95 17.44 17.66
CA TYR A 26 -10.87 18.75 18.31
C TYR A 26 -11.69 18.83 19.60
N ASP A 27 -12.74 18.01 19.71
CA ASP A 27 -13.60 17.94 20.90
C ASP A 27 -13.06 16.94 21.94
N TRP A 28 -12.07 16.13 21.60
CA TRP A 28 -11.54 15.07 22.46
C TRP A 28 -10.39 15.54 23.35
N SER A 29 -10.45 15.15 24.62
CA SER A 29 -9.33 15.24 25.55
C SER A 29 -8.18 14.30 25.12
N ASN A 30 -6.98 14.56 25.63
CA ASN A 30 -5.84 13.65 25.41
C ASN A 30 -6.11 12.22 25.91
N THR A 31 -6.90 12.07 26.99
CA THR A 31 -7.29 10.76 27.52
C THR A 31 -8.19 9.99 26.52
N GLU A 32 -9.16 10.65 25.90
CA GLU A 32 -10.04 10.02 24.89
C GLU A 32 -9.24 9.65 23.64
N ARG A 33 -8.34 10.51 23.18
CA ARG A 33 -7.44 10.21 22.05
C ARG A 33 -6.54 9.01 22.35
N LYS A 34 -5.99 8.95 23.57
CA LYS A 34 -5.18 7.81 24.01
C LYS A 34 -6.02 6.54 24.07
N THR A 35 -7.24 6.58 24.60
CA THR A 35 -8.16 5.44 24.63
C THR A 35 -8.45 4.94 23.23
N ALA A 36 -8.66 5.83 22.26
CA ALA A 36 -8.87 5.46 20.86
C ALA A 36 -7.62 4.82 20.24
N CYS A 37 -6.44 5.34 20.53
CA CYS A 37 -5.17 4.78 20.09
C CYS A 37 -4.98 3.35 20.63
N ASP A 38 -5.13 3.19 21.96
CA ASP A 38 -4.96 1.88 22.62
C ASP A 38 -5.99 0.86 22.11
N ALA A 39 -7.24 1.28 21.87
CA ALA A 39 -8.27 0.42 21.29
C ALA A 39 -7.94 -0.02 19.86
N ALA A 40 -7.42 0.88 19.01
CA ALA A 40 -6.97 0.52 17.68
C ALA A 40 -5.82 -0.47 17.70
N LEU A 41 -4.84 -0.29 18.61
CA LEU A 41 -3.74 -1.22 18.79
C LEU A 41 -4.20 -2.60 19.24
N SER A 42 -5.17 -2.65 20.20
CA SER A 42 -5.77 -3.92 20.64
C SER A 42 -6.43 -4.65 19.47
N VAL A 43 -7.24 -3.95 18.68
CA VAL A 43 -7.89 -4.56 17.51
C VAL A 43 -6.87 -5.08 16.50
N LEU A 44 -5.78 -4.34 16.23
CA LEU A 44 -4.72 -4.82 15.34
C LEU A 44 -4.05 -6.09 15.89
N ALA A 45 -3.81 -6.18 17.20
CA ALA A 45 -3.22 -7.34 17.85
C ALA A 45 -4.17 -8.56 17.82
N ASP A 46 -5.47 -8.36 18.04
CA ASP A 46 -6.49 -9.43 18.02
C ASP A 46 -6.59 -10.12 16.64
N HIS A 47 -6.20 -9.41 15.58
CA HIS A 47 -6.21 -9.92 14.21
C HIS A 47 -4.85 -10.39 13.67
N GLU A 48 -3.76 -10.34 14.47
CA GLU A 48 -2.40 -10.63 13.98
C GLU A 48 -2.21 -12.03 13.38
N SER A 49 -3.03 -12.99 13.82
CA SER A 49 -3.00 -14.38 13.30
C SER A 49 -3.55 -14.52 11.88
N THR A 50 -4.37 -13.57 11.40
CA THR A 50 -5.03 -13.62 10.10
C THR A 50 -4.66 -12.45 9.20
N VAL A 51 -4.22 -11.32 9.78
CA VAL A 51 -3.80 -10.12 9.06
C VAL A 51 -2.46 -9.64 9.57
N ARG A 52 -1.45 -9.68 8.74
CA ARG A 52 -0.13 -9.13 9.06
C ARG A 52 -0.09 -7.64 8.78
N LEU A 53 0.14 -6.83 9.80
CA LEU A 53 0.49 -5.42 9.62
C LEU A 53 1.93 -5.33 9.09
N ARG A 54 2.11 -4.99 7.80
CA ARG A 54 3.44 -4.78 7.21
C ARG A 54 4.07 -3.48 7.67
N GLY A 55 3.26 -2.44 7.86
CA GLY A 55 3.75 -1.16 8.37
C GLY A 55 2.63 -0.18 8.66
N ALA A 56 2.91 0.73 9.58
CA ALA A 56 2.11 1.90 9.89
C ALA A 56 2.93 3.15 9.54
N TYR A 57 2.32 4.09 8.82
CA TYR A 57 3.03 5.25 8.29
C TYR A 57 2.27 6.53 8.64
N SER A 58 2.96 7.48 9.26
CA SER A 58 2.45 8.84 9.46
C SER A 58 2.66 9.65 8.18
N THR A 59 1.63 10.35 7.75
CA THR A 59 1.69 11.25 6.59
C THR A 59 1.69 12.72 6.99
N ALA A 60 1.73 13.00 8.29
CA ALA A 60 1.69 14.35 8.85
C ALA A 60 2.78 15.24 8.22
N GLY A 61 2.35 16.32 7.55
CA GLY A 61 3.23 17.24 6.85
C GLY A 61 3.82 16.73 5.53
N LEU A 62 3.54 15.47 5.13
CA LEU A 62 4.04 14.85 3.90
C LEU A 62 2.96 14.73 2.81
N SER A 63 1.71 14.46 3.20
CA SER A 63 0.59 14.34 2.27
C SER A 63 -0.65 15.03 2.82
N ALA A 64 -1.40 15.69 1.95
CA ALA A 64 -2.66 16.32 2.32
C ALA A 64 -3.82 15.33 2.30
N GLY A 65 -4.81 15.51 3.21
CA GLY A 65 -6.06 14.75 3.22
C GLY A 65 -5.98 13.33 3.75
N VAL A 66 -4.80 12.91 4.22
CA VAL A 66 -4.53 11.61 4.85
C VAL A 66 -3.54 11.83 5.99
N ASP A 67 -3.76 11.18 7.14
CA ASP A 67 -2.95 11.32 8.34
C ASP A 67 -2.22 10.02 8.71
N LEU A 68 -2.78 8.87 8.28
CA LEU A 68 -2.25 7.54 8.59
C LEU A 68 -2.41 6.61 7.40
N ILE A 69 -1.38 5.81 7.11
CA ILE A 69 -1.48 4.66 6.21
C ILE A 69 -1.20 3.39 7.03
N LEU A 70 -2.13 2.42 6.98
CA LEU A 70 -1.90 1.07 7.44
C LEU A 70 -1.76 0.16 6.22
N TRP A 71 -0.60 -0.47 6.09
CA TRP A 71 -0.36 -1.47 5.06
C TRP A 71 -0.51 -2.87 5.65
N VAL A 72 -1.56 -3.57 5.24
CA VAL A 72 -1.92 -4.89 5.76
C VAL A 72 -1.91 -5.95 4.66
N VAL A 73 -1.58 -7.18 5.04
CA VAL A 73 -1.43 -8.35 4.16
C VAL A 73 -2.16 -9.54 4.78
N ALA A 74 -2.89 -10.30 3.96
CA ALA A 74 -3.61 -11.51 4.38
C ALA A 74 -3.72 -12.51 3.23
N ASP A 75 -3.99 -13.78 3.56
CA ASP A 75 -4.24 -14.82 2.57
C ASP A 75 -5.72 -14.87 2.13
N GLU A 76 -6.62 -14.23 2.89
CA GLU A 76 -8.05 -14.13 2.60
C GLU A 76 -8.51 -12.67 2.68
N ALA A 77 -9.26 -12.20 1.67
CA ALA A 77 -9.78 -10.83 1.63
C ALA A 77 -10.78 -10.54 2.75
N GLU A 78 -11.56 -11.56 3.20
CA GLU A 78 -12.50 -11.44 4.31
C GLU A 78 -11.84 -11.06 5.63
N SER A 79 -10.55 -11.40 5.81
CA SER A 79 -9.79 -11.01 7.01
C SER A 79 -9.66 -9.50 7.12
N PHE A 80 -9.49 -8.79 5.99
CA PHE A 80 -9.49 -7.33 5.99
C PHE A 80 -10.85 -6.75 6.37
N GLN A 81 -11.95 -7.37 5.88
CA GLN A 81 -13.30 -6.90 6.20
C GLN A 81 -13.59 -7.04 7.70
N ARG A 82 -13.18 -8.16 8.32
CA ARG A 82 -13.32 -8.38 9.76
C ARG A 82 -12.53 -7.34 10.55
N LEU A 83 -11.25 -7.17 10.25
CA LEU A 83 -10.37 -6.17 10.89
C LEU A 83 -10.93 -4.74 10.72
N ALA A 84 -11.34 -4.36 9.51
CA ALA A 84 -11.89 -3.03 9.24
C ALA A 84 -13.20 -2.77 10.02
N ALA A 85 -14.07 -3.80 10.13
CA ALA A 85 -15.29 -3.70 10.88
C ALA A 85 -15.04 -3.50 12.39
N ASP A 86 -14.06 -4.19 12.95
CA ASP A 86 -13.70 -4.07 14.35
C ASP A 86 -12.99 -2.75 14.66
N LEU A 87 -12.09 -2.28 13.79
CA LEU A 87 -11.52 -0.93 13.88
C LEU A 87 -12.62 0.13 13.86
N ARG A 88 -13.63 -0.01 12.98
CA ARG A 88 -14.74 0.95 12.88
C ARG A 88 -15.65 0.95 14.11
N ARG A 89 -15.81 -0.20 14.79
CA ARG A 89 -16.58 -0.32 16.04
C ARG A 89 -15.83 0.22 17.25
N SER A 90 -14.50 0.25 17.19
CA SER A 90 -13.66 0.78 18.26
C SER A 90 -13.79 2.31 18.37
N PRO A 91 -13.41 2.92 19.51
CA PRO A 91 -13.33 4.38 19.62
C PRO A 91 -12.55 5.07 18.49
N ALA A 92 -11.51 4.42 17.96
CA ALA A 92 -10.74 4.96 16.84
C ALA A 92 -11.57 5.15 15.57
N GLY A 93 -12.59 4.32 15.34
CA GLY A 93 -13.50 4.44 14.20
C GLY A 93 -14.33 5.72 14.16
N ALA A 94 -14.50 6.40 15.30
CA ALA A 94 -15.13 7.72 15.34
C ALA A 94 -14.14 8.86 14.96
N ALA A 95 -12.86 8.63 15.15
CA ALA A 95 -11.79 9.60 14.96
C ALA A 95 -11.07 9.48 13.62
N LEU A 96 -11.14 8.31 12.98
CA LEU A 96 -10.41 7.99 11.75
C LEU A 96 -11.39 7.59 10.65
N GLU A 97 -11.47 8.40 9.60
CA GLU A 97 -12.24 8.13 8.39
C GLU A 97 -11.35 7.41 7.38
N LEU A 98 -11.76 6.26 6.86
CA LEU A 98 -11.09 5.58 5.77
C LEU A 98 -11.35 6.34 4.46
N ARG A 99 -10.35 7.01 3.92
CA ARG A 99 -10.43 7.81 2.69
C ARG A 99 -10.16 7.00 1.44
N HIS A 100 -9.18 6.10 1.51
CA HIS A 100 -8.83 5.20 0.40
C HIS A 100 -8.53 3.81 0.94
N ALA A 101 -8.99 2.80 0.20
CA ALA A 101 -8.65 1.39 0.41
C ALA A 101 -8.10 0.85 -0.91
N TYR A 102 -6.78 0.79 -1.04
CA TYR A 102 -6.12 0.29 -2.24
C TYR A 102 -5.86 -1.21 -2.08
N LEU A 103 -6.86 -2.01 -2.44
CA LEU A 103 -6.79 -3.47 -2.40
C LEU A 103 -6.14 -4.01 -3.67
N GLY A 104 -5.30 -5.02 -3.52
CA GLY A 104 -4.70 -5.73 -4.65
C GLY A 104 -4.24 -7.14 -4.30
N VAL A 105 -3.93 -7.90 -5.34
CA VAL A 105 -3.38 -9.25 -5.24
C VAL A 105 -1.91 -9.20 -5.62
N GLY A 106 -1.06 -9.75 -4.76
CA GLY A 106 0.37 -9.90 -5.02
C GLY A 106 0.63 -11.09 -5.93
N SER A 107 1.35 -10.85 -7.02
CA SER A 107 1.78 -11.89 -7.95
C SER A 107 3.12 -11.52 -8.61
N ALA A 108 3.80 -12.52 -9.16
CA ALA A 108 4.95 -12.26 -10.02
C ALA A 108 4.52 -11.49 -11.29
N SER A 109 5.46 -10.75 -11.87
CA SER A 109 5.22 -10.03 -13.12
C SER A 109 4.98 -11.01 -14.27
N GLN A 110 3.99 -10.75 -15.12
CA GLN A 110 3.77 -11.51 -16.35
C GLN A 110 4.91 -11.35 -17.37
N TYR A 111 5.76 -10.34 -17.23
CA TYR A 111 6.88 -10.03 -18.13
C TYR A 111 8.23 -10.55 -17.62
N ASP A 112 8.35 -10.81 -16.33
CA ASP A 112 9.52 -11.39 -15.67
C ASP A 112 9.07 -12.19 -14.43
N PRO A 113 9.01 -13.52 -14.52
CA PRO A 113 8.58 -14.37 -13.41
C PRO A 113 9.45 -14.26 -12.15
N ASN A 114 10.70 -13.78 -12.28
CA ASN A 114 11.60 -13.56 -11.15
C ASN A 114 11.38 -12.20 -10.48
N HIS A 115 10.58 -11.34 -11.09
CA HIS A 115 10.25 -10.02 -10.56
C HIS A 115 8.84 -10.02 -9.94
N GLY A 116 8.81 -9.88 -8.64
CA GLY A 116 7.56 -9.79 -7.86
C GLY A 116 7.66 -8.75 -6.74
N PRO A 117 6.54 -8.43 -6.10
CA PRO A 117 6.50 -7.49 -4.98
C PRO A 117 7.49 -7.87 -3.87
N ALA A 118 8.23 -6.89 -3.37
CA ALA A 118 9.25 -7.11 -2.35
C ALA A 118 8.68 -7.71 -1.06
N PHE A 119 7.43 -7.35 -0.69
CA PHE A 119 6.77 -7.87 0.51
C PHE A 119 6.49 -9.38 0.44
N LEU A 120 6.28 -9.95 -0.76
CA LEU A 120 6.12 -11.39 -0.97
C LEU A 120 7.44 -12.15 -0.82
N ARG A 121 8.56 -11.48 -1.05
CA ARG A 121 9.90 -12.04 -0.86
C ARG A 121 10.39 -11.95 0.59
N GLY A 122 9.55 -11.51 1.53
CA GLY A 122 9.88 -11.37 2.94
C GLY A 122 10.85 -10.21 3.25
N LEU A 123 11.10 -9.30 2.31
CA LEU A 123 11.97 -8.15 2.55
C LEU A 123 11.33 -7.18 3.56
N PRO A 124 12.09 -6.72 4.57
CA PRO A 124 11.56 -5.82 5.58
C PRO A 124 11.15 -4.47 4.96
N PRO A 125 10.10 -3.81 5.51
CA PRO A 125 9.68 -2.50 5.02
C PRO A 125 10.76 -1.45 5.29
N LYS A 126 10.85 -0.45 4.39
CA LYS A 126 11.76 0.67 4.52
C LYS A 126 11.12 1.87 5.22
N ARG A 127 11.91 2.91 5.42
CA ARG A 127 11.55 4.09 6.19
C ARG A 127 10.43 4.92 5.55
N TYR A 128 10.44 5.08 4.23
CA TYR A 128 9.42 5.85 3.50
C TYR A 128 8.66 4.94 2.55
N LEU A 129 7.35 5.18 2.46
CA LEU A 129 6.43 4.55 1.52
C LEU A 129 5.80 5.63 0.65
N SER A 130 5.92 5.47 -0.68
CA SER A 130 5.12 6.20 -1.67
C SER A 130 4.11 5.24 -2.26
N VAL A 131 2.81 5.49 -2.08
CA VAL A 131 1.73 4.63 -2.57
C VAL A 131 0.75 5.40 -3.42
N TYR A 132 0.31 4.81 -4.56
CA TYR A 132 -0.63 5.43 -5.47
C TYR A 132 -1.36 4.41 -6.36
N PRO A 133 -2.59 4.76 -6.82
CA PRO A 133 -3.31 3.98 -7.81
C PRO A 133 -2.64 4.14 -9.17
N PHE A 134 -2.72 3.10 -10.00
CA PHE A 134 -2.13 3.14 -11.32
C PHE A 134 -3.05 2.45 -12.34
N THR A 135 -3.26 3.09 -13.48
CA THR A 135 -4.10 2.57 -14.58
C THR A 135 -3.40 2.82 -15.91
N LYS A 136 -3.41 1.83 -16.78
CA LYS A 136 -2.92 1.92 -18.15
C LYS A 136 -4.01 2.47 -19.07
N THR A 137 -3.60 2.99 -20.23
CA THR A 137 -4.54 3.35 -21.30
C THR A 137 -5.10 2.09 -21.98
N THR A 138 -6.29 2.19 -22.58
CA THR A 138 -6.85 1.11 -23.39
C THR A 138 -5.87 0.65 -24.49
N ALA A 139 -5.13 1.59 -25.09
CA ALA A 139 -4.15 1.28 -26.14
C ALA A 139 -3.06 0.31 -25.66
N TRP A 140 -2.69 0.34 -24.37
CA TRP A 140 -1.74 -0.62 -23.79
C TRP A 140 -2.19 -2.06 -23.97
N TYR A 141 -3.45 -2.35 -23.68
CA TYR A 141 -3.99 -3.72 -23.73
C TYR A 141 -4.20 -4.24 -25.14
N LEU A 142 -4.32 -3.34 -26.11
CA LEU A 142 -4.45 -3.67 -27.52
C LEU A 142 -3.10 -3.90 -28.22
N LEU A 143 -1.99 -3.59 -27.55
CA LEU A 143 -0.66 -3.92 -28.08
C LEU A 143 -0.42 -5.43 -28.07
N PRO A 144 0.29 -5.96 -29.07
CA PRO A 144 0.82 -7.32 -29.02
C PRO A 144 1.66 -7.54 -27.75
N PHE A 145 1.61 -8.76 -27.19
CA PHE A 145 2.33 -9.09 -25.94
C PHE A 145 3.83 -8.76 -26.03
N GLU A 146 4.47 -9.07 -27.16
CA GLU A 146 5.91 -8.84 -27.36
C GLU A 146 6.26 -7.34 -27.25
N GLN A 147 5.45 -6.47 -27.83
CA GLN A 147 5.68 -5.01 -27.71
C GLN A 147 5.54 -4.54 -26.27
N ARG A 148 4.52 -5.04 -25.54
CA ARG A 148 4.37 -4.74 -24.12
C ARG A 148 5.57 -5.21 -23.32
N ARG A 149 6.06 -6.42 -23.62
CA ARG A 149 7.24 -6.99 -22.95
C ARG A 149 8.47 -6.13 -23.18
N ASP A 150 8.74 -5.71 -24.42
CA ASP A 150 9.91 -4.91 -24.74
C ASP A 150 9.90 -3.54 -24.04
N LEU A 151 8.72 -2.89 -23.98
CA LEU A 151 8.52 -1.66 -23.22
C LEU A 151 8.75 -1.85 -21.71
N MET A 152 8.31 -2.98 -21.17
CA MET A 152 8.52 -3.30 -19.75
C MET A 152 9.96 -3.70 -19.44
N ILE A 153 10.70 -4.30 -20.38
CA ILE A 153 12.14 -4.55 -20.25
C ILE A 153 12.91 -3.23 -20.17
N GLU A 154 12.59 -2.25 -21.04
CA GLU A 154 13.19 -0.90 -20.99
C GLU A 154 12.92 -0.26 -19.62
N HIS A 155 11.68 -0.26 -19.19
CA HIS A 155 11.25 0.27 -17.88
C HIS A 155 11.98 -0.42 -16.72
N GLY A 156 12.05 -1.75 -16.74
CA GLY A 156 12.75 -2.53 -15.72
C GLY A 156 14.25 -2.20 -15.64
N LYS A 157 14.93 -2.04 -16.78
CA LYS A 157 16.36 -1.62 -16.81
C LYS A 157 16.56 -0.26 -16.15
N MET A 158 15.67 0.70 -16.41
CA MET A 158 15.73 2.03 -15.75
C MET A 158 15.46 1.92 -14.25
N GLY A 159 14.53 1.05 -13.82
CA GLY A 159 14.28 0.79 -12.41
C GLY A 159 15.46 0.17 -11.68
N HIS A 160 16.20 -0.74 -12.33
CA HIS A 160 17.39 -1.36 -11.75
C HIS A 160 18.56 -0.39 -11.50
N GLU A 161 18.52 0.83 -12.06
CA GLU A 161 19.47 1.89 -11.72
C GLU A 161 19.34 2.33 -10.24
N PHE A 162 18.25 1.93 -9.56
CA PHE A 162 17.92 2.30 -8.18
C PHE A 162 17.76 1.06 -7.27
N PRO A 163 18.84 0.34 -6.97
CA PRO A 163 18.78 -0.96 -6.32
C PRO A 163 18.31 -0.91 -4.86
N THR A 164 18.29 0.26 -4.23
CA THR A 164 17.82 0.42 -2.85
C THR A 164 16.29 0.46 -2.75
N ILE A 165 15.60 0.79 -3.84
CA ILE A 165 14.13 0.90 -3.83
C ILE A 165 13.49 -0.49 -3.86
N LEU A 166 12.60 -0.73 -2.91
CA LEU A 166 11.70 -1.88 -2.92
C LEU A 166 10.45 -1.52 -3.72
N THR A 167 10.18 -2.29 -4.77
CA THR A 167 8.98 -2.14 -5.59
C THR A 167 7.93 -3.17 -5.19
N ASN A 168 6.70 -2.70 -4.98
CA ASN A 168 5.57 -3.53 -4.58
C ASN A 168 4.35 -3.14 -5.43
N THR A 169 4.32 -3.58 -6.68
CA THR A 169 3.16 -3.41 -7.55
C THR A 169 2.24 -4.60 -7.41
N VAL A 170 0.96 -4.36 -7.13
CA VAL A 170 -0.07 -5.39 -6.99
C VAL A 170 -1.21 -5.15 -7.96
N SER A 171 -1.90 -6.22 -8.35
CA SER A 171 -2.98 -6.20 -9.33
C SER A 171 -4.34 -6.00 -8.66
N SER A 172 -5.16 -5.10 -9.22
CA SER A 172 -6.48 -4.73 -8.69
C SER A 172 -7.61 -4.84 -9.73
N PHE A 173 -7.37 -5.48 -10.86
CA PHE A 173 -8.35 -5.59 -11.95
C PHE A 173 -9.69 -6.17 -11.47
N GLY A 174 -10.77 -5.41 -11.65
CA GLY A 174 -12.13 -5.84 -11.35
C GLY A 174 -12.48 -5.88 -9.85
N ILE A 175 -11.52 -5.57 -8.95
CA ILE A 175 -11.74 -5.52 -7.51
C ILE A 175 -11.59 -4.11 -6.93
N ALA A 176 -11.13 -3.16 -7.72
CA ALA A 176 -11.04 -1.73 -7.37
C ALA A 176 -11.09 -0.89 -8.66
N ASP A 177 -11.19 0.45 -8.51
CA ASP A 177 -11.27 1.38 -9.65
C ASP A 177 -9.95 1.44 -10.43
N GLN A 178 -8.81 1.32 -9.75
CA GLN A 178 -7.48 1.23 -10.38
C GLN A 178 -7.18 -0.21 -10.83
N GLU A 179 -6.30 -0.34 -11.82
CA GLU A 179 -5.83 -1.65 -12.30
C GLU A 179 -4.68 -2.20 -11.44
N PHE A 180 -3.88 -1.29 -10.89
CA PHE A 180 -2.74 -1.63 -10.03
C PHE A 180 -2.65 -0.66 -8.86
N VAL A 181 -2.02 -1.11 -7.79
CA VAL A 181 -1.47 -0.24 -6.76
C VAL A 181 0.05 -0.32 -6.86
N VAL A 182 0.69 0.83 -6.96
CA VAL A 182 2.15 0.94 -6.92
C VAL A 182 2.56 1.42 -5.54
N ALA A 183 3.41 0.66 -4.87
CA ALA A 183 4.00 1.03 -3.59
C ALA A 183 5.52 0.92 -3.67
N LEU A 184 6.19 2.04 -3.51
CA LEU A 184 7.65 2.18 -3.57
C LEU A 184 8.16 2.49 -2.17
N GLU A 185 9.18 1.78 -1.73
CA GLU A 185 9.79 2.00 -0.41
C GLU A 185 11.28 2.32 -0.54
N ASP A 186 11.76 3.32 0.16
CA ASP A 186 13.19 3.60 0.35
C ASP A 186 13.45 4.26 1.71
N ASP A 187 14.70 4.27 2.16
CA ASP A 187 15.11 4.95 3.39
C ASP A 187 15.39 6.45 3.16
N ASP A 188 15.53 6.86 1.90
CA ASP A 188 15.67 8.25 1.46
C ASP A 188 14.60 8.60 0.41
N PRO A 189 13.65 9.51 0.71
CA PRO A 189 12.62 9.89 -0.25
C PRO A 189 13.17 10.63 -1.48
N ALA A 190 14.37 11.21 -1.42
CA ALA A 190 15.01 11.82 -2.58
C ALA A 190 15.38 10.78 -3.64
N VAL A 191 15.65 9.54 -3.24
CA VAL A 191 15.92 8.43 -4.19
C VAL A 191 14.63 8.04 -4.92
N LEU A 192 13.46 8.04 -4.23
CA LEU A 192 12.15 7.84 -4.87
C LEU A 192 11.88 8.89 -5.95
N VAL A 193 12.19 10.17 -5.66
CA VAL A 193 12.04 11.27 -6.64
C VAL A 193 12.89 11.01 -7.87
N LYS A 194 14.18 10.67 -7.69
CA LYS A 194 15.12 10.40 -8.81
C LYS A 194 14.64 9.23 -9.67
N MET A 195 14.21 8.13 -9.04
CA MET A 195 13.72 6.97 -9.79
C MET A 195 12.46 7.31 -10.58
N VAL A 196 11.44 7.93 -9.96
CA VAL A 196 10.21 8.28 -10.68
C VAL A 196 10.50 9.27 -11.80
N GLN A 197 11.36 10.27 -11.57
CA GLN A 197 11.81 11.20 -12.61
C GLN A 197 12.48 10.46 -13.78
N ARG A 198 13.36 9.51 -13.49
CA ARG A 198 14.02 8.66 -14.49
C ARG A 198 13.01 7.85 -15.31
N LEU A 199 12.03 7.24 -14.63
CA LEU A 199 11.00 6.42 -15.27
C LEU A 199 10.00 7.24 -16.12
N ARG A 200 9.89 8.57 -15.91
CA ARG A 200 9.10 9.44 -16.79
C ARG A 200 9.63 9.50 -18.22
N ALA A 201 10.93 9.19 -18.43
CA ALA A 201 11.54 9.11 -19.75
C ALA A 201 11.36 7.73 -20.43
N ALA A 202 10.79 6.73 -19.77
CA ALA A 202 10.52 5.42 -20.37
C ALA A 202 9.36 5.49 -21.38
N LYS A 203 9.49 4.85 -22.54
CA LYS A 203 8.45 4.84 -23.59
C LYS A 203 7.11 4.31 -23.11
N VAL A 204 7.11 3.35 -22.16
CA VAL A 204 5.89 2.81 -21.56
C VAL A 204 5.04 3.88 -20.88
N ARG A 205 5.59 5.07 -20.58
CA ARG A 205 4.89 6.21 -20.00
C ARG A 205 3.74 6.71 -20.89
N GLU A 206 3.85 6.60 -22.20
CA GLU A 206 2.79 6.97 -23.16
C GLU A 206 1.48 6.20 -22.91
N TYR A 207 1.58 5.04 -22.27
CA TYR A 207 0.43 4.18 -21.94
C TYR A 207 -0.03 4.30 -20.49
N THR A 208 0.33 5.36 -19.78
CA THR A 208 -0.17 5.60 -18.42
C THR A 208 -1.35 6.56 -18.46
N GLN A 209 -2.49 6.15 -17.89
CA GLN A 209 -3.69 6.97 -17.79
C GLN A 209 -3.80 7.64 -16.42
N ILE A 210 -3.60 6.88 -15.33
CA ILE A 210 -3.71 7.35 -13.95
C ILE A 210 -2.48 6.90 -13.17
N ASP A 211 -1.88 7.82 -12.42
CA ASP A 211 -0.82 7.56 -11.44
C ASP A 211 -0.87 8.57 -10.26
N THR A 212 -2.07 9.04 -9.95
CA THR A 212 -2.37 9.99 -8.86
C THR A 212 -3.71 9.60 -8.20
N PRO A 213 -3.96 10.04 -6.94
CA PRO A 213 -3.07 10.80 -6.05
C PRO A 213 -1.93 9.95 -5.49
N ILE A 214 -0.78 10.59 -5.21
CA ILE A 214 0.39 9.96 -4.60
C ILE A 214 0.44 10.35 -3.12
N PHE A 215 0.61 9.36 -2.24
CA PHE A 215 0.74 9.57 -0.81
C PHE A 215 2.10 9.10 -0.33
N LEU A 216 2.80 9.99 0.38
CA LEU A 216 4.08 9.69 1.03
C LEU A 216 3.85 9.57 2.53
N GLY A 217 4.34 8.48 3.12
CA GLY A 217 4.29 8.25 4.55
C GLY A 217 5.65 7.87 5.14
N LEU A 218 5.91 8.30 6.37
CA LEU A 218 7.06 7.92 7.17
C LEU A 218 6.67 6.76 8.09
N ARG A 219 7.36 5.62 7.97
CA ARG A 219 7.14 4.45 8.81
C ARG A 219 7.48 4.76 10.26
N LYS A 220 6.57 4.38 11.14
CA LYS A 220 6.71 4.45 12.59
C LYS A 220 6.22 3.17 13.24
N GLU A 221 6.53 2.98 14.51
CA GLU A 221 5.83 2.00 15.33
C GLU A 221 4.33 2.31 15.33
N PRO A 222 3.46 1.28 15.30
CA PRO A 222 2.01 1.48 15.15
C PRO A 222 1.42 2.48 16.13
N ALA A 223 1.85 2.42 17.41
CA ALA A 223 1.42 3.36 18.44
C ALA A 223 1.80 4.82 18.11
N ALA A 224 3.01 5.04 17.58
CA ALA A 224 3.49 6.36 17.22
C ALA A 224 2.81 6.91 15.97
N ALA A 225 2.53 6.05 14.96
CA ALA A 225 1.81 6.45 13.76
C ALA A 225 0.34 6.82 14.07
N LEU A 226 -0.33 6.00 14.87
CA LEU A 226 -1.68 6.29 15.39
C LEU A 226 -1.69 7.54 16.27
N GLY A 227 -0.69 7.70 17.12
CA GLY A 227 -0.54 8.88 17.96
C GLY A 227 -0.42 10.19 17.16
N ASP A 228 0.35 10.18 16.07
CA ASP A 228 0.42 11.35 15.17
C ASP A 228 -0.97 11.63 14.53
N ALA A 229 -1.66 10.60 14.03
CA ALA A 229 -2.98 10.76 13.38
C ALA A 229 -4.06 11.22 14.38
N LEU A 230 -3.98 10.78 15.63
CA LEU A 230 -4.91 11.16 16.71
C LEU A 230 -4.46 12.41 17.47
N ALA A 231 -3.42 13.09 16.99
CA ALA A 231 -2.85 14.30 17.60
C ALA A 231 -2.53 14.13 19.10
N LEU A 232 -1.97 12.99 19.49
CA LEU A 232 -1.48 12.77 20.84
C LEU A 232 -0.23 13.60 21.09
N PRO A 233 -0.06 14.14 22.35
CA PRO A 233 1.19 14.77 22.76
C PRO A 233 2.37 13.82 22.53
N ARG A 234 3.51 14.37 22.16
CA ARG A 234 4.79 13.64 22.15
C ARG A 234 5.40 13.74 23.53
N ASP A 235 5.85 12.61 24.07
CA ASP A 235 6.65 12.56 25.30
C ASP A 235 8.00 13.26 25.11
#